data_fd6cfaa2a0183e9718782a3351142374
#
_entry.id   fd6cfaa2a0183e9718782a3351142374
#
_cell.length_a   1.000
_cell.length_b   1.000
_cell.length_c   1.000
_cell.angle_alpha   90.00
_cell.angle_beta   90.00
_cell.angle_gamma   90.00
#
_symmetry.space_group_name_H-M   'P 1'
#
loop_
_entity.id
_entity.type
_entity.pdbx_description
1 polymer ?
#
loop_
_entity_poly.entity_id
_entity_poly.type
_entity_poly.pdbx_seq_one_letter_code
_entity_poly.pdbx_strand_id
1 'polypeptide(L)'
;MYLQRTTFPPKQTGLSTEESVKICVNPFVEIENVTLSYSEEIRDTAVQELSMSISEGEFSAVVGPSGCGKSTLMKLVTGLLFPQTGEIRVNGGKVNSALKIAGMAFQNPVMLPWRKTLENLLLPLEIVSPHRERLGREKQTYVKQAQELLKTVGLEGSGDQYPWELSGGMQQRASLCRALIHEPKLLMLDEPFAALDSFTREELWCVMRDLWQKKGFTVILVTHDLPEAVFLADRIFVMSSRPGRILVERKVDLPRPRELDLCFTPEFTSIVHELRGHISEARA
;
A
#
# COMPACT_ATOMS: atom_id res chain seq x y z
N MET A 1 -50.10 47.81 47.34
CA MET A 1 -48.82 48.26 46.83
C MET A 1 -48.40 47.23 45.70
N TYR A 2 -48.52 47.65 44.44
CA TYR A 2 -48.50 46.77 43.26
C TYR A 2 -47.07 46.32 42.88
N LEU A 3 -46.87 45.02 42.76
CA LEU A 3 -45.66 44.46 42.16
C LEU A 3 -45.95 44.18 40.65
N GLN A 4 -45.29 44.94 39.77
CA GLN A 4 -45.29 44.74 38.34
C GLN A 4 -44.55 43.46 37.96
N ARG A 5 -45.21 42.56 37.23
CA ARG A 5 -44.61 41.42 36.53
C ARG A 5 -44.04 41.88 35.19
N THR A 6 -42.75 41.88 35.04
CA THR A 6 -42.04 42.01 33.76
C THR A 6 -42.04 40.68 33.04
N THR A 7 -42.71 40.57 31.92
CA THR A 7 -42.72 39.46 30.97
C THR A 7 -41.51 39.57 30.04
N PHE A 8 -40.66 38.54 30.01
CA PHE A 8 -39.58 38.40 29.01
C PHE A 8 -40.13 37.66 27.79
N PRO A 9 -39.75 38.08 26.55
CA PRO A 9 -40.12 37.35 25.35
C PRO A 9 -39.28 36.03 25.17
N PRO A 10 -39.81 35.03 24.48
CA PRO A 10 -39.12 33.75 24.29
C PRO A 10 -37.91 33.90 23.35
N LYS A 11 -36.79 33.31 23.78
CA LYS A 11 -35.58 33.15 22.93
C LYS A 11 -35.90 32.25 21.74
N GLN A 12 -35.71 32.77 20.53
CA GLN A 12 -35.66 32.02 19.32
C GLN A 12 -34.44 31.08 19.39
N THR A 13 -34.68 29.77 19.36
CA THR A 13 -33.67 28.73 19.12
C THR A 13 -33.33 28.73 17.66
N GLY A 14 -32.24 29.43 17.29
CA GLY A 14 -31.60 29.27 16.02
C GLY A 14 -30.98 27.88 15.92
N LEU A 15 -31.45 27.09 14.95
CA LEU A 15 -30.79 25.88 14.48
C LEU A 15 -29.43 26.28 13.91
N SER A 16 -28.35 25.97 14.62
CA SER A 16 -27.01 26.00 14.06
C SER A 16 -26.85 24.76 13.18
N THR A 17 -26.91 24.96 11.88
CA THR A 17 -26.36 24.03 10.90
C THR A 17 -24.88 23.83 11.21
N GLU A 18 -24.52 22.65 11.69
CA GLU A 18 -23.13 22.21 11.72
C GLU A 18 -22.65 22.11 10.26
N GLU A 19 -22.05 23.17 9.75
CA GLU A 19 -21.18 23.11 8.60
C GLU A 19 -19.96 22.27 9.01
N SER A 20 -20.00 21.00 8.67
CA SER A 20 -18.82 20.13 8.68
C SER A 20 -17.77 20.75 7.76
N VAL A 21 -16.78 21.42 8.35
CA VAL A 21 -15.59 21.86 7.64
C VAL A 21 -14.91 20.60 7.14
N LYS A 22 -15.19 20.19 5.90
CA LYS A 22 -14.38 19.23 5.17
C LYS A 22 -13.01 19.87 4.98
N ILE A 23 -12.07 19.52 5.85
CA ILE A 23 -10.65 19.75 5.60
C ILE A 23 -10.36 18.96 4.33
N CYS A 24 -10.25 19.65 3.19
CA CYS A 24 -9.78 19.07 1.94
C CYS A 24 -8.29 18.74 2.11
N VAL A 25 -7.99 17.62 2.75
CA VAL A 25 -6.67 17.02 2.65
C VAL A 25 -6.60 16.45 1.24
N ASN A 26 -5.79 17.06 0.38
CA ASN A 26 -5.58 16.51 -0.96
C ASN A 26 -5.00 15.10 -0.80
N PRO A 27 -5.64 14.08 -1.41
CA PRO A 27 -5.15 12.70 -1.31
C PRO A 27 -3.74 12.59 -1.93
N PHE A 28 -2.90 11.74 -1.37
CA PHE A 28 -1.58 11.45 -1.94
C PHE A 28 -1.68 10.61 -3.21
N VAL A 29 -2.58 9.63 -3.24
CA VAL A 29 -2.98 8.88 -4.43
C VAL A 29 -4.46 9.11 -4.67
N GLU A 30 -4.81 9.52 -5.87
CA GLU A 30 -6.18 9.76 -6.31
C GLU A 30 -6.42 9.05 -7.64
N ILE A 31 -7.45 8.25 -7.69
CA ILE A 31 -7.88 7.49 -8.87
C ILE A 31 -9.33 7.84 -9.12
N GLU A 32 -9.64 8.41 -10.29
CA GLU A 32 -10.96 8.88 -10.65
C GLU A 32 -11.49 8.18 -11.90
N ASN A 33 -12.52 7.34 -11.74
CA ASN A 33 -13.26 6.66 -12.82
C ASN A 33 -12.36 5.96 -13.85
N VAL A 34 -11.31 5.29 -13.38
CA VAL A 34 -10.31 4.67 -14.24
C VAL A 34 -10.83 3.38 -14.84
N THR A 35 -10.73 3.27 -16.17
CA THR A 35 -10.99 2.04 -16.92
C THR A 35 -9.78 1.67 -17.76
N LEU A 36 -9.43 0.38 -17.76
CA LEU A 36 -8.42 -0.22 -18.61
C LEU A 36 -8.85 -1.59 -19.11
N SER A 37 -8.80 -1.79 -20.43
CA SER A 37 -8.94 -3.08 -21.10
C SER A 37 -7.65 -3.44 -21.82
N TYR A 38 -7.28 -4.72 -21.84
CA TYR A 38 -6.09 -5.20 -22.58
C TYR A 38 -6.38 -5.47 -24.07
N SER A 39 -7.66 -5.55 -24.44
CA SER A 39 -8.10 -5.66 -25.83
C SER A 39 -9.37 -4.85 -26.04
N GLU A 40 -9.87 -4.78 -27.27
CA GLU A 40 -11.15 -4.12 -27.59
C GLU A 40 -12.37 -4.92 -27.13
N GLU A 41 -12.20 -6.18 -26.73
CA GLU A 41 -13.27 -7.01 -26.21
C GLU A 41 -13.61 -6.65 -24.74
N ILE A 42 -14.90 -6.51 -24.46
CA ILE A 42 -15.40 -6.18 -23.09
C ILE A 42 -14.94 -7.23 -22.07
N ARG A 43 -14.74 -8.49 -22.49
CA ARG A 43 -14.27 -9.58 -21.61
C ARG A 43 -12.84 -9.38 -21.10
N ASP A 44 -12.05 -8.54 -21.77
CA ASP A 44 -10.65 -8.25 -21.41
C ASP A 44 -10.48 -6.99 -20.55
N THR A 45 -11.58 -6.36 -20.12
CA THR A 45 -11.54 -5.24 -19.19
C THR A 45 -10.98 -5.71 -17.85
N ALA A 46 -9.83 -5.16 -17.48
CA ALA A 46 -9.15 -5.50 -16.24
C ALA A 46 -9.71 -4.74 -15.05
N VAL A 47 -9.90 -3.42 -15.21
CA VAL A 47 -10.52 -2.53 -14.22
C VAL A 47 -11.53 -1.62 -14.91
N GLN A 48 -12.64 -1.32 -14.25
CA GLN A 48 -13.74 -0.53 -14.81
C GLN A 48 -14.27 0.48 -13.78
N GLU A 49 -14.29 1.76 -14.17
CA GLU A 49 -14.82 2.85 -13.34
C GLU A 49 -14.26 2.82 -11.90
N LEU A 50 -12.98 2.44 -11.78
CA LEU A 50 -12.32 2.30 -10.50
C LEU A 50 -12.01 3.69 -9.94
N SER A 51 -12.49 3.95 -8.72
CA SER A 51 -12.23 5.19 -7.99
C SER A 51 -11.78 4.86 -6.57
N MET A 52 -10.68 5.46 -6.12
CA MET A 52 -10.19 5.36 -4.74
C MET A 52 -9.24 6.50 -4.43
N SER A 53 -9.10 6.83 -3.16
CA SER A 53 -8.17 7.85 -2.68
C SER A 53 -7.39 7.35 -1.47
N ILE A 54 -6.11 7.72 -1.36
CA ILE A 54 -5.22 7.31 -0.27
C ILE A 54 -4.49 8.56 0.24
N SER A 55 -4.46 8.75 1.56
CA SER A 55 -3.81 9.88 2.20
C SER A 55 -2.28 9.69 2.25
N GLU A 56 -1.54 10.78 2.40
CA GLU A 56 -0.09 10.69 2.60
C GLU A 56 0.22 9.95 3.91
N GLY A 57 1.21 9.05 3.86
CA GLY A 57 1.61 8.23 5.00
C GLY A 57 0.64 7.12 5.39
N GLU A 58 -0.48 6.94 4.69
CA GLU A 58 -1.45 5.90 4.95
C GLU A 58 -0.95 4.52 4.49
N PHE A 59 -1.24 3.49 5.28
CA PHE A 59 -1.08 2.10 4.88
C PHE A 59 -2.43 1.56 4.40
N SER A 60 -2.60 1.41 3.10
CA SER A 60 -3.83 0.89 2.50
C SER A 60 -3.61 -0.53 1.96
N ALA A 61 -4.61 -1.39 2.07
CA ALA A 61 -4.60 -2.71 1.45
C ALA A 61 -5.71 -2.84 0.39
N VAL A 62 -5.41 -3.57 -0.68
CA VAL A 62 -6.37 -3.92 -1.72
C VAL A 62 -6.50 -5.44 -1.74
N VAL A 63 -7.69 -5.93 -1.45
CA VAL A 63 -8.02 -7.36 -1.40
C VAL A 63 -9.08 -7.72 -2.43
N GLY A 64 -9.12 -8.97 -2.86
CA GLY A 64 -10.11 -9.42 -3.82
C GLY A 64 -9.72 -10.74 -4.49
N PRO A 65 -10.61 -11.33 -5.30
CA PRO A 65 -10.37 -12.60 -5.99
C PRO A 65 -9.13 -12.57 -6.88
N SER A 66 -8.57 -13.75 -7.19
CA SER A 66 -7.49 -13.84 -8.18
C SER A 66 -7.98 -13.37 -9.55
N GLY A 67 -7.13 -12.61 -10.27
CA GLY A 67 -7.46 -12.08 -11.60
C GLY A 67 -8.40 -10.87 -11.62
N CYS A 68 -8.80 -10.30 -10.48
CA CYS A 68 -9.71 -9.15 -10.40
C CYS A 68 -9.08 -7.80 -10.81
N GLY A 69 -7.80 -7.74 -11.17
CA GLY A 69 -7.16 -6.51 -11.63
C GLY A 69 -6.22 -5.83 -10.62
N LYS A 70 -5.91 -6.45 -9.46
CA LYS A 70 -5.04 -5.87 -8.43
C LYS A 70 -3.65 -5.47 -8.95
N SER A 71 -2.97 -6.37 -9.66
CA SER A 71 -1.66 -6.06 -10.27
C SER A 71 -1.77 -5.05 -11.41
N THR A 72 -2.94 -4.96 -12.08
CA THR A 72 -3.23 -3.89 -13.05
C THR A 72 -3.33 -2.54 -12.36
N LEU A 73 -4.04 -2.48 -11.24
CA LEU A 73 -4.13 -1.27 -10.40
C LEU A 73 -2.73 -0.79 -9.99
N MET A 74 -1.85 -1.69 -9.53
CA MET A 74 -0.48 -1.32 -9.18
C MET A 74 0.29 -0.71 -10.35
N LYS A 75 0.19 -1.32 -11.54
CA LYS A 75 0.86 -0.82 -12.74
C LYS A 75 0.31 0.54 -13.18
N LEU A 76 -0.99 0.77 -13.01
CA LEU A 76 -1.64 2.05 -13.29
C LEU A 76 -1.15 3.14 -12.33
N VAL A 77 -1.16 2.89 -11.02
CA VAL A 77 -0.72 3.85 -9.99
C VAL A 77 0.76 4.21 -10.17
N THR A 78 1.60 3.25 -10.55
CA THR A 78 3.04 3.48 -10.74
C THR A 78 3.41 4.05 -12.10
N GLY A 79 2.45 4.20 -13.02
CA GLY A 79 2.68 4.72 -14.38
C GLY A 79 3.40 3.74 -15.30
N LEU A 80 3.31 2.44 -15.01
CA LEU A 80 3.75 1.37 -15.91
C LEU A 80 2.68 1.00 -16.95
N LEU A 81 1.42 1.35 -16.66
CA LEU A 81 0.29 1.33 -17.58
C LEU A 81 -0.47 2.65 -17.45
N PHE A 82 -1.21 3.01 -18.51
CA PHE A 82 -2.02 4.22 -18.53
C PHE A 82 -3.49 3.87 -18.75
N PRO A 83 -4.43 4.55 -18.09
CA PRO A 83 -5.84 4.29 -18.24
C PRO A 83 -6.33 4.70 -19.62
N GLN A 84 -7.37 4.01 -20.14
CA GLN A 84 -8.10 4.42 -21.34
C GLN A 84 -9.06 5.56 -21.03
N THR A 85 -9.69 5.54 -19.85
CA THR A 85 -10.55 6.62 -19.35
C THR A 85 -10.25 6.89 -17.87
N GLY A 86 -10.63 8.07 -17.40
CA GLY A 86 -10.36 8.50 -16.05
C GLY A 86 -8.97 9.08 -15.88
N GLU A 87 -8.60 9.37 -14.64
CA GLU A 87 -7.32 9.99 -14.30
C GLU A 87 -6.72 9.41 -13.02
N ILE A 88 -5.39 9.38 -12.97
CA ILE A 88 -4.65 9.01 -11.77
C ILE A 88 -3.69 10.14 -11.43
N ARG A 89 -3.72 10.55 -10.16
CA ARG A 89 -2.79 11.53 -9.60
C ARG A 89 -2.04 10.92 -8.42
N VAL A 90 -0.75 11.21 -8.33
CA VAL A 90 0.09 10.82 -7.20
C VAL A 90 0.92 12.02 -6.77
N ASN A 91 0.89 12.34 -5.48
CA ASN A 91 1.55 13.50 -4.90
C ASN A 91 1.16 14.82 -5.63
N GLY A 92 -0.14 14.96 -5.95
CA GLY A 92 -0.71 16.10 -6.66
C GLY A 92 -0.42 16.16 -8.17
N GLY A 93 0.45 15.30 -8.70
CA GLY A 93 0.80 15.24 -10.12
C GLY A 93 0.05 14.16 -10.89
N LYS A 94 -0.40 14.45 -12.11
CA LYS A 94 -0.98 13.44 -13.01
C LYS A 94 0.07 12.39 -13.40
N VAL A 95 -0.30 11.12 -13.34
CA VAL A 95 0.56 10.00 -13.72
C VAL A 95 0.58 9.85 -15.24
N ASN A 96 1.66 10.27 -15.87
CA ASN A 96 1.91 10.21 -17.31
C ASN A 96 3.24 9.54 -17.68
N SER A 97 3.97 9.04 -16.70
CA SER A 97 5.22 8.28 -16.84
C SER A 97 5.47 7.46 -15.59
N ALA A 98 6.41 6.52 -15.65
CA ALA A 98 6.81 5.72 -14.50
C ALA A 98 7.31 6.61 -13.34
N LEU A 99 6.74 6.39 -12.15
CA LEU A 99 6.99 7.21 -10.97
C LEU A 99 8.31 6.84 -10.29
N LYS A 100 9.27 7.76 -10.29
CA LYS A 100 10.57 7.59 -9.60
C LYS A 100 10.46 7.62 -8.07
N ILE A 101 9.36 8.15 -7.54
CA ILE A 101 9.07 8.20 -6.09
C ILE A 101 8.45 6.90 -5.57
N ALA A 102 8.18 5.93 -6.45
CA ALA A 102 7.57 4.66 -6.10
C ALA A 102 8.61 3.55 -6.00
N GLY A 103 8.55 2.78 -4.91
CA GLY A 103 9.21 1.49 -4.77
C GLY A 103 8.21 0.38 -5.04
N MET A 104 8.64 -0.71 -5.68
CA MET A 104 7.78 -1.87 -5.97
C MET A 104 8.44 -3.16 -5.53
N ALA A 105 7.69 -3.97 -4.78
CA ALA A 105 8.01 -5.38 -4.55
C ALA A 105 6.94 -6.24 -5.22
N PHE A 106 7.36 -7.10 -6.14
CA PHE A 106 6.48 -7.97 -6.92
C PHE A 106 6.26 -9.30 -6.22
N GLN A 107 5.19 -10.00 -6.57
CA GLN A 107 4.88 -11.35 -6.11
C GLN A 107 6.04 -12.33 -6.34
N ASN A 108 6.64 -12.29 -7.53
CA ASN A 108 7.88 -12.99 -7.81
C ASN A 108 9.05 -12.04 -7.65
N PRO A 109 10.05 -12.35 -6.81
CA PRO A 109 11.22 -11.51 -6.66
C PRO A 109 12.03 -11.49 -7.96
N VAL A 110 11.97 -10.39 -8.69
CA VAL A 110 12.71 -10.22 -9.96
C VAL A 110 14.11 -9.72 -9.66
N MET A 111 14.97 -10.62 -9.17
CA MET A 111 16.39 -10.32 -8.93
C MET A 111 17.18 -10.55 -10.22
N LEU A 112 18.18 -9.68 -10.48
CA LEU A 112 19.11 -9.88 -11.61
C LEU A 112 20.06 -11.03 -11.28
N PRO A 113 20.00 -12.17 -11.99
CA PRO A 113 20.74 -13.36 -11.57
C PRO A 113 22.27 -13.18 -11.67
N TRP A 114 22.76 -12.31 -12.54
CA TRP A 114 24.20 -12.02 -12.70
C TRP A 114 24.76 -10.99 -11.71
N ARG A 115 23.93 -10.46 -10.80
CA ARG A 115 24.33 -9.53 -9.71
C ARG A 115 24.18 -10.20 -8.36
N LYS A 116 25.11 -9.94 -7.46
CA LYS A 116 25.00 -10.31 -6.05
C LYS A 116 23.79 -9.62 -5.39
N THR A 117 23.35 -10.12 -4.25
CA THR A 117 22.20 -9.58 -3.50
C THR A 117 22.38 -8.10 -3.18
N LEU A 118 23.55 -7.70 -2.66
CA LEU A 118 23.85 -6.29 -2.36
C LEU A 118 23.76 -5.41 -3.61
N GLU A 119 24.30 -5.87 -4.75
CA GLU A 119 24.25 -5.14 -6.01
C GLU A 119 22.82 -5.03 -6.56
N ASN A 120 21.99 -6.05 -6.35
CA ASN A 120 20.57 -5.99 -6.66
C ASN A 120 19.84 -4.95 -5.83
N LEU A 121 20.16 -4.83 -4.53
CA LEU A 121 19.57 -3.82 -3.66
C LEU A 121 19.96 -2.40 -4.12
N LEU A 122 21.20 -2.21 -4.56
CA LEU A 122 21.69 -0.88 -4.99
C LEU A 122 21.16 -0.45 -6.36
N LEU A 123 20.58 -1.35 -7.16
CA LEU A 123 20.11 -1.08 -8.52
C LEU A 123 19.17 0.15 -8.65
N PRO A 124 18.16 0.39 -7.77
CA PRO A 124 17.34 1.58 -7.85
C PRO A 124 18.14 2.89 -7.74
N LEU A 125 19.24 2.89 -6.97
CA LEU A 125 20.10 4.06 -6.80
C LEU A 125 20.91 4.38 -8.06
N GLU A 126 21.08 3.42 -8.97
CA GLU A 126 21.73 3.65 -10.27
C GLU A 126 20.77 4.36 -11.27
N ILE A 127 19.47 4.39 -10.98
CA ILE A 127 18.41 4.84 -11.90
C ILE A 127 17.74 6.12 -11.41
N VAL A 128 17.44 6.18 -10.10
CA VAL A 128 16.57 7.23 -9.51
C VAL A 128 17.42 8.45 -9.08
N SER A 129 17.08 9.63 -9.60
CA SER A 129 17.62 10.91 -9.10
C SER A 129 16.99 11.26 -7.74
N PRO A 130 17.73 11.88 -6.79
CA PRO A 130 19.14 12.35 -6.92
C PRO A 130 20.18 11.29 -6.56
N HIS A 131 19.79 10.05 -6.25
CA HIS A 131 20.72 8.99 -5.81
C HIS A 131 21.73 8.63 -6.91
N ARG A 132 21.27 8.57 -8.17
CA ARG A 132 22.12 8.26 -9.32
C ARG A 132 23.35 9.16 -9.41
N GLU A 133 23.16 10.46 -9.22
CA GLU A 133 24.22 11.47 -9.30
C GLU A 133 25.17 11.41 -8.10
N ARG A 134 24.67 10.92 -6.95
CA ARG A 134 25.42 10.82 -5.69
C ARG A 134 26.15 9.49 -5.54
N LEU A 135 25.69 8.44 -6.24
CA LEU A 135 26.12 7.05 -6.02
C LEU A 135 27.65 6.90 -6.05
N GLY A 136 28.35 7.59 -6.95
CA GLY A 136 29.80 7.55 -7.04
C GLY A 136 30.53 8.11 -5.82
N ARG A 137 29.97 9.16 -5.20
CA ARG A 137 30.58 9.86 -4.04
C ARG A 137 30.16 9.22 -2.72
N GLU A 138 28.93 8.72 -2.63
CA GLU A 138 28.29 8.23 -1.41
C GLU A 138 28.13 6.69 -1.39
N LYS A 139 28.87 5.97 -2.25
CA LYS A 139 28.73 4.51 -2.41
C LYS A 139 28.81 3.74 -1.09
N GLN A 140 29.77 4.11 -0.22
CA GLN A 140 29.93 3.44 1.07
C GLN A 140 28.73 3.66 2.00
N THR A 141 28.11 4.84 1.97
CA THR A 141 26.90 5.16 2.73
C THR A 141 25.73 4.29 2.27
N TYR A 142 25.52 4.19 0.95
CA TYR A 142 24.47 3.34 0.39
C TYR A 142 24.70 1.85 0.64
N VAL A 143 25.96 1.40 0.61
CA VAL A 143 26.29 0.01 0.98
C VAL A 143 25.94 -0.27 2.43
N LYS A 144 26.28 0.63 3.36
CA LYS A 144 25.88 0.48 4.78
C LYS A 144 24.36 0.47 4.94
N GLN A 145 23.64 1.38 4.28
CA GLN A 145 22.17 1.41 4.30
C GLN A 145 21.57 0.11 3.77
N ALA A 146 22.11 -0.45 2.69
CA ALA A 146 21.65 -1.73 2.15
C ALA A 146 21.92 -2.90 3.12
N GLN A 147 23.07 -2.91 3.79
CA GLN A 147 23.42 -3.91 4.81
C GLN A 147 22.49 -3.82 6.03
N GLU A 148 22.16 -2.61 6.49
CA GLU A 148 21.19 -2.40 7.57
C GLU A 148 19.78 -2.88 7.18
N LEU A 149 19.34 -2.64 5.94
CA LEU A 149 18.08 -3.17 5.45
C LEU A 149 18.08 -4.70 5.42
N LEU A 150 19.17 -5.33 4.91
CA LEU A 150 19.31 -6.78 4.93
C LEU A 150 19.26 -7.34 6.36
N LYS A 151 19.94 -6.70 7.30
CA LYS A 151 19.90 -7.07 8.71
C LYS A 151 18.49 -6.98 9.30
N THR A 152 17.77 -5.89 8.99
CA THR A 152 16.39 -5.66 9.47
C THR A 152 15.43 -6.78 9.04
N VAL A 153 15.62 -7.37 7.85
CA VAL A 153 14.79 -8.47 7.35
C VAL A 153 15.39 -9.87 7.63
N GLY A 154 16.41 -9.99 8.50
CA GLY A 154 17.03 -11.24 8.86
C GLY A 154 17.90 -11.87 7.75
N LEU A 155 18.50 -11.04 6.90
CA LEU A 155 19.41 -11.43 5.81
C LEU A 155 20.85 -10.93 6.04
N GLU A 156 21.26 -10.72 7.30
CA GLU A 156 22.62 -10.31 7.62
C GLU A 156 23.65 -11.30 7.03
N GLY A 157 24.68 -10.80 6.37
CA GLY A 157 25.70 -11.61 5.71
C GLY A 157 25.35 -12.16 4.33
N SER A 158 24.11 -12.03 3.86
CA SER A 158 23.69 -12.55 2.53
C SER A 158 24.02 -11.61 1.36
N GLY A 159 24.67 -10.47 1.61
CA GLY A 159 24.94 -9.46 0.59
C GLY A 159 25.80 -9.95 -0.57
N ASP A 160 26.74 -10.87 -0.30
CA ASP A 160 27.66 -11.42 -1.29
C ASP A 160 27.14 -12.64 -2.05
N GLN A 161 25.98 -13.18 -1.65
CA GLN A 161 25.35 -14.32 -2.31
C GLN A 161 24.63 -13.89 -3.60
N TYR A 162 24.60 -14.78 -4.58
CA TYR A 162 23.79 -14.61 -5.78
C TYR A 162 22.33 -15.02 -5.52
N PRO A 163 21.37 -14.57 -6.34
CA PRO A 163 19.96 -14.91 -6.15
C PRO A 163 19.68 -16.42 -6.11
N TRP A 164 20.38 -17.22 -6.87
CA TRP A 164 20.19 -18.70 -6.87
C TRP A 164 20.72 -19.38 -5.61
N GLU A 165 21.55 -18.72 -4.81
CA GLU A 165 22.04 -19.22 -3.52
C GLU A 165 21.06 -18.90 -2.37
N LEU A 166 20.03 -18.09 -2.64
CA LEU A 166 19.01 -17.71 -1.69
C LEU A 166 17.76 -18.58 -1.84
N SER A 167 17.12 -18.95 -0.71
CA SER A 167 15.78 -19.50 -0.76
C SER A 167 14.75 -18.52 -1.35
N GLY A 168 13.60 -19.00 -1.80
CA GLY A 168 12.54 -18.13 -2.33
C GLY A 168 12.11 -17.04 -1.34
N GLY A 169 11.97 -17.39 -0.06
CA GLY A 169 11.65 -16.42 0.99
C GLY A 169 12.77 -15.39 1.24
N MET A 170 14.05 -15.80 1.13
CA MET A 170 15.19 -14.88 1.22
C MET A 170 15.20 -13.90 0.02
N GLN A 171 14.92 -14.40 -1.20
CA GLN A 171 14.81 -13.55 -2.37
C GLN A 171 13.67 -12.53 -2.23
N GLN A 172 12.52 -12.94 -1.66
CA GLN A 172 11.38 -12.07 -1.42
C GLN A 172 11.75 -10.95 -0.44
N ARG A 173 12.40 -11.28 0.68
CA ARG A 173 12.91 -10.30 1.65
C ARG A 173 13.93 -9.34 1.05
N ALA A 174 14.86 -9.84 0.23
CA ALA A 174 15.83 -9.01 -0.49
C ALA A 174 15.14 -8.07 -1.52
N SER A 175 14.11 -8.56 -2.22
CA SER A 175 13.30 -7.75 -3.14
C SER A 175 12.57 -6.60 -2.41
N LEU A 176 12.08 -6.84 -1.20
CA LEU A 176 11.50 -5.80 -0.34
C LEU A 176 12.54 -4.75 0.03
N CYS A 177 13.74 -5.15 0.45
CA CYS A 177 14.84 -4.21 0.72
C CYS A 177 15.19 -3.36 -0.51
N ARG A 178 15.22 -3.97 -1.70
CA ARG A 178 15.44 -3.26 -2.97
C ARG A 178 14.38 -2.20 -3.23
N ALA A 179 13.12 -2.49 -2.93
CA ALA A 179 12.03 -1.52 -3.10
C ALA A 179 12.13 -0.32 -2.14
N LEU A 180 12.84 -0.47 -1.00
CA LEU A 180 12.97 0.53 0.06
C LEU A 180 14.27 1.34 0.00
N ILE A 181 15.31 0.88 -0.71
CA ILE A 181 16.67 1.46 -0.62
C ILE A 181 16.75 2.94 -1.05
N HIS A 182 15.93 3.35 -2.01
CA HIS A 182 15.89 4.72 -2.53
C HIS A 182 14.91 5.63 -1.77
N GLU A 183 14.42 5.18 -0.60
CA GLU A 183 13.50 5.90 0.28
C GLU A 183 12.24 6.42 -0.45
N PRO A 184 11.45 5.52 -1.02
CA PRO A 184 10.27 5.89 -1.81
C PRO A 184 9.24 6.62 -0.95
N LYS A 185 8.49 7.56 -1.54
CA LYS A 185 7.30 8.15 -0.90
C LYS A 185 6.07 7.25 -1.02
N LEU A 186 6.05 6.39 -2.04
CA LEU A 186 5.00 5.39 -2.29
C LEU A 186 5.63 4.01 -2.38
N LEU A 187 5.17 3.08 -1.54
CA LEU A 187 5.58 1.68 -1.61
C LEU A 187 4.41 0.82 -2.09
N MET A 188 4.64 0.12 -3.20
CA MET A 188 3.68 -0.81 -3.80
C MET A 188 4.12 -2.24 -3.54
N LEU A 189 3.25 -3.03 -2.91
CA LEU A 189 3.54 -4.41 -2.49
C LEU A 189 2.54 -5.36 -3.14
N ASP A 190 3.01 -6.22 -4.06
CA ASP A 190 2.18 -7.24 -4.73
C ASP A 190 2.44 -8.60 -4.10
N GLU A 191 1.56 -9.02 -3.20
CA GLU A 191 1.64 -10.29 -2.45
C GLU A 191 3.03 -10.57 -1.85
N PRO A 192 3.64 -9.61 -1.14
CA PRO A 192 5.06 -9.64 -0.79
C PRO A 192 5.45 -10.74 0.19
N PHE A 193 4.49 -11.36 0.86
CA PHE A 193 4.71 -12.37 1.88
C PHE A 193 4.16 -13.75 1.50
N ALA A 194 3.61 -13.91 0.29
CA ALA A 194 2.92 -15.14 -0.14
C ALA A 194 3.84 -16.38 -0.18
N ALA A 195 5.14 -16.20 -0.46
CA ALA A 195 6.11 -17.30 -0.55
C ALA A 195 6.76 -17.69 0.79
N LEU A 196 6.28 -17.10 1.91
CA LEU A 196 6.87 -17.32 3.24
C LEU A 196 6.04 -18.31 4.07
N ASP A 197 6.72 -19.04 4.95
CA ASP A 197 6.05 -19.77 6.02
C ASP A 197 5.37 -18.82 7.00
N SER A 198 4.45 -19.33 7.82
CA SER A 198 3.60 -18.50 8.70
C SER A 198 4.41 -17.68 9.71
N PHE A 199 5.44 -18.26 10.33
CA PHE A 199 6.23 -17.56 11.35
C PHE A 199 7.06 -16.44 10.74
N THR A 200 7.79 -16.72 9.67
CA THR A 200 8.59 -15.73 8.94
C THR A 200 7.69 -14.60 8.38
N ARG A 201 6.47 -14.93 7.96
CA ARG A 201 5.49 -13.95 7.46
C ARG A 201 5.08 -12.98 8.56
N GLU A 202 4.70 -13.49 9.73
CA GLU A 202 4.31 -12.68 10.89
C GLU A 202 5.46 -11.80 11.39
N GLU A 203 6.68 -12.32 11.44
CA GLU A 203 7.87 -11.53 11.76
C GLU A 203 8.04 -10.35 10.78
N LEU A 204 7.85 -10.60 9.47
CA LEU A 204 7.97 -9.54 8.47
C LEU A 204 6.82 -8.54 8.48
N TRP A 205 5.63 -8.92 8.91
CA TRP A 205 4.55 -7.96 9.17
C TRP A 205 4.98 -6.96 10.25
N CYS A 206 5.58 -7.43 11.34
CA CYS A 206 6.11 -6.57 12.40
C CYS A 206 7.22 -5.66 11.86
N VAL A 207 8.17 -6.20 11.10
CA VAL A 207 9.23 -5.42 10.46
C VAL A 207 8.66 -4.34 9.53
N MET A 208 7.67 -4.69 8.70
CA MET A 208 7.03 -3.73 7.77
C MET A 208 6.26 -2.66 8.54
N ARG A 209 5.49 -3.04 9.57
CA ARG A 209 4.82 -2.10 10.49
C ARG A 209 5.81 -1.09 11.06
N ASP A 210 6.91 -1.55 11.61
CA ASP A 210 7.90 -0.70 12.30
C ASP A 210 8.63 0.21 11.32
N LEU A 211 8.99 -0.30 10.13
CA LEU A 211 9.60 0.51 9.06
C LEU A 211 8.65 1.60 8.57
N TRP A 212 7.38 1.25 8.36
CA TRP A 212 6.36 2.21 7.94
C TRP A 212 6.12 3.28 9.01
N GLN A 213 5.95 2.89 10.28
CA GLN A 213 5.78 3.85 11.38
C GLN A 213 6.97 4.79 11.54
N LYS A 214 8.19 4.28 11.36
CA LYS A 214 9.42 5.07 11.49
C LYS A 214 9.63 6.03 10.33
N LYS A 215 9.29 5.62 9.09
CA LYS A 215 9.64 6.37 7.88
C LYS A 215 8.46 7.15 7.29
N GLY A 216 7.22 6.79 7.58
CA GLY A 216 6.01 7.53 7.18
C GLY A 216 5.71 7.52 5.67
N PHE A 217 6.20 6.56 4.90
CA PHE A 217 5.87 6.44 3.48
C PHE A 217 4.44 5.92 3.28
N THR A 218 3.81 6.29 2.17
CA THR A 218 2.48 5.76 1.80
C THR A 218 2.63 4.35 1.26
N VAL A 219 1.73 3.42 1.63
CA VAL A 219 1.76 2.02 1.19
C VAL A 219 0.46 1.61 0.51
N ILE A 220 0.59 0.90 -0.60
CA ILE A 220 -0.51 0.12 -1.18
C ILE A 220 -0.07 -1.34 -1.21
N LEU A 221 -0.69 -2.14 -0.35
CA LEU A 221 -0.50 -3.57 -0.26
C LEU A 221 -1.59 -4.28 -1.07
N VAL A 222 -1.21 -5.07 -2.04
CA VAL A 222 -2.10 -5.99 -2.74
C VAL A 222 -1.90 -7.37 -2.14
N THR A 223 -2.97 -7.96 -1.62
CA THR A 223 -2.90 -9.30 -1.02
C THR A 223 -4.23 -10.05 -1.13
N HIS A 224 -4.18 -11.35 -1.02
CA HIS A 224 -5.33 -12.22 -0.81
C HIS A 224 -5.43 -12.72 0.65
N ASP A 225 -4.43 -12.41 1.48
CA ASP A 225 -4.39 -12.75 2.91
C ASP A 225 -5.09 -11.66 3.73
N LEU A 226 -6.27 -11.97 4.27
CA LEU A 226 -7.07 -11.00 5.03
C LEU A 226 -6.46 -10.66 6.39
N PRO A 227 -5.93 -11.60 7.18
CA PRO A 227 -5.15 -11.30 8.37
C PRO A 227 -4.03 -10.31 8.12
N GLU A 228 -3.25 -10.47 7.05
CA GLU A 228 -2.20 -9.54 6.64
C GLU A 228 -2.74 -8.13 6.40
N ALA A 229 -3.83 -8.02 5.62
CA ALA A 229 -4.46 -6.75 5.33
C ALA A 229 -4.96 -6.06 6.61
N VAL A 230 -5.63 -6.79 7.51
CA VAL A 230 -6.17 -6.24 8.78
C VAL A 230 -5.04 -5.87 9.73
N PHE A 231 -3.94 -6.63 9.77
CA PHE A 231 -2.81 -6.34 10.65
C PHE A 231 -2.06 -5.07 10.21
N LEU A 232 -1.85 -4.88 8.92
CA LEU A 232 -1.00 -3.80 8.40
C LEU A 232 -1.76 -2.52 8.06
N ALA A 233 -2.96 -2.62 7.45
CA ALA A 233 -3.60 -1.48 6.81
C ALA A 233 -4.45 -0.61 7.76
N ASP A 234 -4.53 0.70 7.46
CA ASP A 234 -5.49 1.64 8.03
C ASP A 234 -6.84 1.54 7.33
N ARG A 235 -6.81 1.32 6.01
CA ARG A 235 -8.01 1.09 5.18
C ARG A 235 -7.80 -0.10 4.26
N ILE A 236 -8.88 -0.83 4.02
CA ILE A 236 -8.91 -2.00 3.14
C ILE A 236 -9.97 -1.77 2.08
N PHE A 237 -9.54 -1.89 0.82
CA PHE A 237 -10.40 -1.80 -0.35
C PHE A 237 -10.68 -3.20 -0.88
N VAL A 238 -11.95 -3.57 -0.98
CA VAL A 238 -12.36 -4.86 -1.53
C VAL A 238 -12.70 -4.68 -3.00
N MET A 239 -12.02 -5.40 -3.88
CA MET A 239 -12.28 -5.39 -5.32
C MET A 239 -13.26 -6.50 -5.72
N SER A 240 -14.14 -6.20 -6.70
CA SER A 240 -14.99 -7.18 -7.38
C SER A 240 -14.16 -8.20 -8.15
N SER A 241 -14.79 -9.30 -8.57
CA SER A 241 -14.30 -10.11 -9.69
C SER A 241 -14.21 -9.27 -10.97
N ARG A 242 -13.56 -9.81 -12.02
CA ARG A 242 -13.33 -9.10 -13.29
C ARG A 242 -14.64 -8.70 -13.97
N PRO A 243 -14.79 -7.42 -14.42
CA PRO A 243 -13.85 -6.30 -14.31
C PRO A 243 -13.76 -5.76 -12.88
N GLY A 244 -12.50 -5.43 -12.47
CA GLY A 244 -12.23 -4.96 -11.12
C GLY A 244 -12.84 -3.58 -10.83
N ARG A 245 -13.64 -3.49 -9.78
CA ARG A 245 -14.21 -2.26 -9.23
C ARG A 245 -14.00 -2.26 -7.73
N ILE A 246 -13.94 -1.12 -7.10
CA ILE A 246 -13.98 -1.06 -5.63
C ILE A 246 -15.44 -1.25 -5.19
N LEU A 247 -15.68 -2.30 -4.41
CA LEU A 247 -17.01 -2.62 -3.86
C LEU A 247 -17.21 -2.04 -2.48
N VAL A 248 -16.16 -2.15 -1.64
CA VAL A 248 -16.21 -1.75 -0.24
C VAL A 248 -14.88 -1.08 0.13
N GLU A 249 -14.98 -0.02 0.88
CA GLU A 249 -13.89 0.60 1.62
C GLU A 249 -14.12 0.39 3.11
N ARG A 250 -13.20 -0.27 3.80
CA ARG A 250 -13.28 -0.59 5.22
C ARG A 250 -12.13 0.03 5.99
N LYS A 251 -12.43 0.96 6.87
CA LYS A 251 -11.45 1.51 7.82
C LYS A 251 -11.17 0.50 8.93
N VAL A 252 -9.91 0.31 9.30
CA VAL A 252 -9.50 -0.62 10.36
C VAL A 252 -9.23 0.17 11.64
N ASP A 253 -10.24 0.24 12.50
CA ASP A 253 -10.21 1.01 13.75
C ASP A 253 -9.60 0.20 14.92
N LEU A 254 -8.46 -0.47 14.66
CA LEU A 254 -7.69 -1.19 15.67
C LEU A 254 -6.53 -0.32 16.17
N PRO A 255 -6.18 -0.39 17.47
CA PRO A 255 -5.10 0.44 18.04
C PRO A 255 -3.74 0.13 17.38
N ARG A 256 -2.87 1.13 17.35
CA ARG A 256 -1.48 1.03 16.88
C ARG A 256 -0.51 1.31 18.04
N PRO A 257 0.68 0.69 18.07
CA PRO A 257 1.15 -0.36 17.16
C PRO A 257 0.34 -1.64 17.33
N ARG A 258 0.07 -2.37 16.23
CA ARG A 258 -0.60 -3.67 16.29
C ARG A 258 0.44 -4.74 16.57
N GLU A 259 0.31 -5.42 17.70
CA GLU A 259 1.12 -6.58 18.05
C GLU A 259 0.47 -7.87 17.56
N LEU A 260 1.23 -8.95 17.40
CA LEU A 260 0.72 -10.22 16.85
C LEU A 260 -0.43 -10.80 17.68
N ASP A 261 -0.42 -10.60 19.00
CA ASP A 261 -1.49 -11.06 19.88
C ASP A 261 -2.87 -10.46 19.51
N LEU A 262 -2.88 -9.28 18.86
CA LEU A 262 -4.10 -8.66 18.36
C LEU A 262 -4.82 -9.54 17.33
N CYS A 263 -4.08 -10.35 16.57
CA CYS A 263 -4.66 -11.25 15.55
C CYS A 263 -5.63 -12.29 16.14
N PHE A 264 -5.53 -12.56 17.42
CA PHE A 264 -6.36 -13.55 18.13
C PHE A 264 -7.55 -12.92 18.86
N THR A 265 -7.73 -11.61 18.79
CA THR A 265 -8.85 -10.92 19.44
C THR A 265 -10.15 -11.06 18.65
N PRO A 266 -11.32 -11.02 19.34
CA PRO A 266 -12.62 -11.04 18.66
C PRO A 266 -12.81 -9.91 17.66
N GLU A 267 -12.32 -8.71 17.96
CA GLU A 267 -12.42 -7.51 17.12
C GLU A 267 -11.68 -7.74 15.79
N PHE A 268 -10.46 -8.25 15.85
CA PHE A 268 -9.66 -8.55 14.67
C PHE A 268 -10.32 -9.63 13.81
N THR A 269 -10.72 -10.74 14.43
CA THR A 269 -11.35 -11.86 13.72
C THR A 269 -12.71 -11.49 13.12
N SER A 270 -13.45 -10.58 13.76
CA SER A 270 -14.70 -10.04 13.22
C SER A 270 -14.47 -9.26 11.92
N ILE A 271 -13.43 -8.41 11.85
CA ILE A 271 -13.09 -7.66 10.63
C ILE A 271 -12.68 -8.63 9.51
N VAL A 272 -11.85 -9.63 9.83
CA VAL A 272 -11.46 -10.67 8.86
C VAL A 272 -12.69 -11.42 8.31
N HIS A 273 -13.64 -11.76 9.17
CA HIS A 273 -14.87 -12.43 8.78
C HIS A 273 -15.77 -11.56 7.89
N GLU A 274 -15.93 -10.28 8.24
CA GLU A 274 -16.66 -9.28 7.45
C GLU A 274 -16.08 -9.17 6.04
N LEU A 275 -14.77 -8.98 5.92
CA LEU A 275 -14.08 -8.89 4.62
C LEU A 275 -14.21 -10.17 3.79
N ARG A 276 -14.16 -11.34 4.45
CA ARG A 276 -14.39 -12.63 3.79
C ARG A 276 -15.80 -12.74 3.20
N GLY A 277 -16.81 -12.22 3.90
CA GLY A 277 -18.18 -12.10 3.41
C GLY A 277 -18.23 -11.31 2.11
N HIS A 278 -17.70 -10.09 2.09
CA HIS A 278 -17.67 -9.23 0.91
C HIS A 278 -16.92 -9.86 -0.29
N ILE A 279 -15.81 -10.56 -0.04
CA ILE A 279 -15.10 -11.27 -1.13
C ILE A 279 -15.93 -12.46 -1.66
N SER A 280 -16.70 -13.14 -0.81
CA SER A 280 -17.56 -14.24 -1.25
C SER A 280 -18.70 -13.73 -2.12
N GLU A 281 -19.31 -12.62 -1.76
CA GLU A 281 -20.33 -11.92 -2.55
C GLU A 281 -19.75 -11.41 -3.89
N ALA A 282 -18.52 -10.91 -3.88
CA ALA A 282 -17.82 -10.44 -5.07
C ALA A 282 -17.51 -11.56 -6.10
N ARG A 283 -17.57 -12.84 -5.68
CA ARG A 283 -17.34 -14.02 -6.55
C ARG A 283 -18.63 -14.56 -7.16
N ALA A 284 -19.78 -14.25 -6.54
CA ALA A 284 -21.10 -14.69 -7.00
C ALA A 284 -21.57 -13.82 -8.17
#